data_b62564414b6d8de64db9be2125107359
#
_entry.id   b62564414b6d8de64db9be2125107359
#
_cell.length_a   1.000
_cell.length_b   1.000
_cell.length_c   1.000
_cell.angle_alpha   90.00
_cell.angle_beta   90.00
_cell.angle_gamma   90.00
#
_symmetry.space_group_name_H-M   'P 1'
#
loop_
_entity.id
_entity.type
_entity.pdbx_description
1 polymer ?
#
loop_
_entity_poly.entity_id
_entity_poly.type
_entity_poly.pdbx_seq_one_letter_code
_entity_poly.pdbx_strand_id
1 'polypeptide(L)'
;LALMTRKVPGIGRTLMYGCRGPVCDLDDRETFAQLLEGAKALAKKYKSYVIKLDPDVPSSNTAFAALMQSFGFRCKEGGKNFEAIQPRYVFRLNVEGKTEDELMASFHQKWRYNIRLAERKGVSVKICGKEMVPAFADLMLTTGVRDGFVTRKPEYFAGTLAIHYGDKVWYLYGASSNEHRNLMPNYLLQWRMIQWAVETGCRVYDFRGVSGNVSEDNPLYGLFRFKQGFGGDFTEFVGEEDLVLSPGIYWAVGHGTSVCKGLRKTVYLMKNR
;
A
#
# COMPACT_ATOMS: atom_id res chain seq x y z
N LEU A 1 -11.14 11.80 -11.52
CA LEU A 1 -9.82 11.98 -10.90
C LEU A 1 -9.96 12.75 -9.59
N ALA A 2 -9.67 12.14 -8.45
CA ALA A 2 -9.61 12.80 -7.16
C ALA A 2 -8.20 13.38 -6.93
N LEU A 3 -8.12 14.61 -6.47
CA LEU A 3 -6.84 15.31 -6.28
C LEU A 3 -6.77 15.87 -4.85
N MET A 4 -5.66 15.64 -4.20
CA MET A 4 -5.31 16.18 -2.89
C MET A 4 -4.17 17.19 -3.02
N THR A 5 -4.14 18.20 -2.17
CA THR A 5 -3.03 19.15 -2.13
C THR A 5 -2.31 19.11 -0.78
N ARG A 6 -0.98 19.15 -0.82
CA ARG A 6 -0.15 19.24 0.38
C ARG A 6 0.76 20.46 0.28
N LYS A 7 0.68 21.34 1.29
CA LYS A 7 1.57 22.51 1.38
C LYS A 7 3.02 22.08 1.58
N VAL A 8 3.93 22.77 0.90
CA VAL A 8 5.37 22.64 1.12
C VAL A 8 5.77 23.69 2.15
N PRO A 9 6.31 23.29 3.30
CA PRO A 9 6.71 24.25 4.33
C PRO A 9 7.72 25.28 3.79
N GLY A 10 7.52 26.57 4.12
CA GLY A 10 8.45 27.65 3.79
C GLY A 10 8.46 28.14 2.35
N ILE A 11 7.76 27.50 1.40
CA ILE A 11 7.88 27.84 -0.04
C ILE A 11 6.60 28.48 -0.61
N GLY A 12 5.48 28.45 0.12
CA GLY A 12 4.19 28.96 -0.35
C GLY A 12 3.63 28.24 -1.60
N ARG A 13 4.05 27.00 -1.82
CA ARG A 13 3.63 26.11 -2.92
C ARG A 13 3.04 24.83 -2.41
N THR A 14 2.34 24.11 -3.29
CA THR A 14 1.74 22.81 -2.94
C THR A 14 2.23 21.71 -3.90
N LEU A 15 2.23 20.49 -3.41
CA LEU A 15 2.23 19.28 -4.22
C LEU A 15 0.77 18.89 -4.44
N MET A 16 0.37 18.57 -5.66
CA MET A 16 -0.93 18.00 -6.00
C MET A 16 -0.76 16.50 -6.26
N TYR A 17 -1.62 15.69 -5.66
CA TYR A 17 -1.50 14.25 -5.72
C TYR A 17 -2.83 13.57 -6.03
N GLY A 18 -2.86 12.72 -7.05
CA GLY A 18 -3.97 11.86 -7.40
C GLY A 18 -3.67 10.39 -7.11
N CYS A 19 -4.16 9.93 -5.95
CA CYS A 19 -3.95 8.55 -5.50
C CYS A 19 -4.69 7.56 -6.39
N ARG A 20 -3.96 6.61 -6.95
CA ARG A 20 -4.49 5.54 -7.82
C ARG A 20 -5.37 6.03 -8.98
N GLY A 21 -5.20 7.29 -9.38
CA GLY A 21 -5.91 7.89 -10.50
C GLY A 21 -5.03 8.18 -11.71
N PRO A 22 -5.68 8.50 -12.86
CA PRO A 22 -7.11 8.64 -13.05
C PRO A 22 -7.85 7.30 -13.08
N VAL A 23 -9.16 7.33 -12.83
CA VAL A 23 -10.08 6.21 -13.08
C VAL A 23 -10.95 6.63 -14.26
N CYS A 24 -10.64 6.14 -15.43
CA CYS A 24 -11.34 6.37 -16.70
C CYS A 24 -10.98 5.24 -17.66
N ASP A 25 -11.60 5.23 -18.82
CA ASP A 25 -11.11 4.42 -19.91
C ASP A 25 -9.72 4.94 -20.33
N LEU A 26 -8.72 4.06 -20.24
CA LEU A 26 -7.32 4.42 -20.51
C LEU A 26 -7.03 4.53 -22.01
N ASP A 27 -7.88 3.98 -22.86
CA ASP A 27 -7.82 4.10 -24.32
C ASP A 27 -8.50 5.37 -24.83
N ASP A 28 -9.31 6.02 -23.98
CA ASP A 28 -9.94 7.31 -24.28
C ASP A 28 -8.99 8.49 -23.97
N ARG A 29 -8.17 8.79 -24.98
CA ARG A 29 -7.20 9.89 -24.91
C ARG A 29 -7.88 11.26 -24.67
N GLU A 30 -9.10 11.47 -25.20
CA GLU A 30 -9.80 12.75 -25.07
C GLU A 30 -10.27 12.96 -23.63
N THR A 31 -10.91 11.96 -23.02
CA THR A 31 -11.28 12.01 -21.61
C THR A 31 -10.06 12.20 -20.71
N PHE A 32 -8.94 11.52 -21.00
CA PHE A 32 -7.70 11.73 -20.25
C PHE A 32 -7.19 13.18 -20.37
N ALA A 33 -7.20 13.75 -21.58
CA ALA A 33 -6.80 15.14 -21.83
C ALA A 33 -7.66 16.13 -21.05
N GLN A 34 -8.99 15.96 -21.07
CA GLN A 34 -9.93 16.81 -20.33
C GLN A 34 -9.71 16.74 -18.80
N LEU A 35 -9.50 15.54 -18.25
CA LEU A 35 -9.16 15.35 -16.84
C LEU A 35 -7.85 16.06 -16.47
N LEU A 36 -6.87 16.01 -17.36
CA LEU A 36 -5.58 16.65 -17.15
C LEU A 36 -5.66 18.17 -17.22
N GLU A 37 -6.43 18.73 -18.15
CA GLU A 37 -6.65 20.17 -18.21
C GLU A 37 -7.36 20.69 -16.95
N GLY A 38 -8.35 19.96 -16.45
CA GLY A 38 -8.97 20.26 -15.16
C GLY A 38 -7.96 20.22 -14.01
N ALA A 39 -7.10 19.22 -14.00
CA ALA A 39 -6.04 19.09 -12.99
C ALA A 39 -5.03 20.25 -13.06
N LYS A 40 -4.62 20.68 -14.26
CA LYS A 40 -3.72 21.84 -14.47
C LYS A 40 -4.37 23.14 -13.99
N ALA A 41 -5.68 23.34 -14.27
CA ALA A 41 -6.41 24.51 -13.77
C ALA A 41 -6.43 24.57 -12.23
N LEU A 42 -6.70 23.43 -11.59
CA LEU A 42 -6.62 23.32 -10.13
C LEU A 42 -5.20 23.53 -9.62
N ALA A 43 -4.20 22.97 -10.28
CA ALA A 43 -2.80 23.16 -9.91
C ALA A 43 -2.39 24.62 -9.94
N LYS A 44 -2.85 25.40 -10.94
CA LYS A 44 -2.66 26.87 -11.00
C LYS A 44 -3.34 27.55 -9.82
N LYS A 45 -4.61 27.23 -9.51
CA LYS A 45 -5.37 27.79 -8.39
C LYS A 45 -4.67 27.53 -7.05
N TYR A 46 -4.16 26.32 -6.82
CA TYR A 46 -3.52 25.93 -5.57
C TYR A 46 -2.00 26.15 -5.57
N LYS A 47 -1.44 26.80 -6.60
CA LYS A 47 0.00 27.09 -6.76
C LYS A 47 0.85 25.81 -6.65
N SER A 48 0.39 24.72 -7.26
CA SER A 48 1.09 23.44 -7.25
C SER A 48 2.32 23.48 -8.15
N TYR A 49 3.44 22.94 -7.68
CA TYR A 49 4.68 22.87 -8.45
C TYR A 49 4.80 21.57 -9.27
N VAL A 50 3.98 20.58 -8.92
CA VAL A 50 3.92 19.27 -9.57
C VAL A 50 2.52 18.66 -9.41
N ILE A 51 2.06 17.95 -10.42
CA ILE A 51 0.96 17.00 -10.32
C ILE A 51 1.59 15.61 -10.31
N LYS A 52 1.41 14.89 -9.22
CA LYS A 52 1.88 13.52 -9.05
C LYS A 52 0.71 12.57 -9.10
N LEU A 53 0.83 11.52 -9.91
CA LEU A 53 -0.12 10.41 -10.00
C LEU A 53 0.60 9.10 -9.67
N ASP A 54 -0.13 8.10 -9.24
CA ASP A 54 0.34 6.71 -9.12
C ASP A 54 -0.75 5.74 -9.57
N PRO A 55 -1.02 5.68 -10.87
CA PRO A 55 -2.16 4.96 -11.45
C PRO A 55 -2.21 3.49 -11.04
N ASP A 56 -3.44 2.98 -10.88
CA ASP A 56 -3.69 1.54 -10.70
C ASP A 56 -3.63 0.82 -12.06
N VAL A 57 -2.47 0.90 -12.71
CA VAL A 57 -2.21 0.35 -14.03
C VAL A 57 -0.97 -0.51 -13.97
N PRO A 58 -1.02 -1.78 -14.41
CA PRO A 58 0.15 -2.66 -14.45
C PRO A 58 1.26 -2.08 -15.34
N SER A 59 2.51 -2.28 -14.95
CA SER A 59 3.69 -1.83 -15.71
C SER A 59 3.80 -2.47 -17.10
N SER A 60 3.13 -3.60 -17.31
CA SER A 60 3.02 -4.25 -18.61
C SER A 60 2.16 -3.47 -19.63
N ASN A 61 1.37 -2.49 -19.20
CA ASN A 61 0.60 -1.62 -20.09
C ASN A 61 1.50 -0.51 -20.66
N THR A 62 2.27 -0.86 -21.69
CA THR A 62 3.19 0.07 -22.38
C THR A 62 2.47 1.20 -23.12
N ALA A 63 1.24 0.95 -23.59
CA ALA A 63 0.42 1.97 -24.25
C ALA A 63 0.08 3.10 -23.29
N PHE A 64 -0.29 2.78 -22.04
CA PHE A 64 -0.53 3.77 -21.02
C PHE A 64 0.74 4.55 -20.64
N ALA A 65 1.88 3.90 -20.53
CA ALA A 65 3.15 4.58 -20.28
C ALA A 65 3.47 5.60 -21.41
N ALA A 66 3.26 5.22 -22.68
CA ALA A 66 3.43 6.11 -23.82
C ALA A 66 2.42 7.28 -23.81
N LEU A 67 1.18 7.02 -23.40
CA LEU A 67 0.15 8.05 -23.23
C LEU A 67 0.61 9.08 -22.18
N MET A 68 1.05 8.65 -21.00
CA MET A 68 1.54 9.53 -19.94
C MET A 68 2.71 10.40 -20.41
N GLN A 69 3.69 9.80 -21.10
CA GLN A 69 4.82 10.55 -21.68
C GLN A 69 4.36 11.59 -22.71
N SER A 70 3.37 11.27 -23.54
CA SER A 70 2.83 12.20 -24.54
C SER A 70 2.18 13.44 -23.93
N PHE A 71 1.72 13.36 -22.68
CA PHE A 71 1.19 14.47 -21.89
C PHE A 71 2.24 15.16 -21.01
N GLY A 72 3.50 14.76 -21.12
CA GLY A 72 4.63 15.38 -20.41
C GLY A 72 4.89 14.84 -19.01
N PHE A 73 4.24 13.76 -18.62
CA PHE A 73 4.58 13.07 -17.38
C PHE A 73 5.94 12.38 -17.50
N ARG A 74 6.60 12.26 -16.37
CA ARG A 74 7.86 11.55 -16.23
C ARG A 74 7.69 10.48 -15.17
N CYS A 75 7.92 9.22 -15.56
CA CYS A 75 7.98 8.14 -14.61
C CYS A 75 9.16 8.38 -13.67
N LYS A 76 8.90 8.39 -12.37
CA LYS A 76 9.97 8.44 -11.39
C LYS A 76 10.52 7.04 -11.22
N GLU A 77 11.76 6.83 -11.63
CA GLU A 77 12.48 5.61 -11.29
C GLU A 77 12.46 5.44 -9.77
N GLY A 78 11.74 4.45 -9.30
CA GLY A 78 11.61 4.10 -7.88
C GLY A 78 12.51 2.93 -7.53
N GLY A 79 12.92 2.86 -6.27
CA GLY A 79 13.52 1.65 -5.74
C GLY A 79 12.52 0.47 -5.74
N LYS A 80 13.03 -0.71 -5.46
CA LYS A 80 12.22 -1.94 -5.41
C LYS A 80 11.49 -2.14 -4.08
N ASN A 81 11.70 -1.27 -3.10
CA ASN A 81 11.06 -1.34 -1.78
C ASN A 81 9.92 -0.31 -1.63
N PHE A 82 9.68 0.18 -0.40
CA PHE A 82 8.58 1.12 -0.10
C PHE A 82 9.03 2.58 -0.18
N GLU A 83 9.66 3.00 -1.29
CA GLU A 83 10.15 4.36 -1.46
C GLU A 83 9.08 5.34 -1.98
N ALA A 84 8.04 4.84 -2.62
CA ALA A 84 6.94 5.62 -3.19
C ALA A 84 5.84 5.92 -2.16
N ILE A 85 4.91 6.83 -2.50
CA ILE A 85 3.74 7.15 -1.65
C ILE A 85 2.84 5.93 -1.53
N GLN A 86 2.59 5.24 -2.67
CA GLN A 86 1.86 3.97 -2.70
C GLN A 86 2.80 2.83 -3.11
N PRO A 87 2.52 1.61 -2.67
CA PRO A 87 3.32 0.46 -3.10
C PRO A 87 3.26 0.27 -4.61
N ARG A 88 4.43 0.16 -5.24
CA ARG A 88 4.55 -0.18 -6.65
C ARG A 88 4.29 -1.66 -6.90
N TYR A 89 4.71 -2.52 -5.98
CA TYR A 89 4.57 -3.97 -6.04
C TYR A 89 3.55 -4.45 -5.03
N VAL A 90 2.58 -5.23 -5.46
CA VAL A 90 1.50 -5.74 -4.62
C VAL A 90 1.19 -7.20 -4.94
N PHE A 91 0.51 -7.89 -4.02
CA PHE A 91 -0.22 -9.12 -4.33
C PHE A 91 -1.70 -8.85 -4.40
N ARG A 92 -2.36 -9.36 -5.44
CA ARG A 92 -3.80 -9.29 -5.65
C ARG A 92 -4.39 -10.67 -5.86
N LEU A 93 -5.33 -11.04 -5.03
CA LEU A 93 -6.07 -12.29 -5.15
C LEU A 93 -7.41 -12.01 -5.80
N ASN A 94 -7.65 -12.61 -6.97
CA ASN A 94 -8.98 -12.61 -7.56
C ASN A 94 -9.88 -13.56 -6.76
N VAL A 95 -10.96 -13.01 -6.21
CA VAL A 95 -11.96 -13.75 -5.41
C VAL A 95 -13.32 -13.83 -6.10
N GLU A 96 -13.48 -13.17 -7.27
CA GLU A 96 -14.72 -13.12 -8.03
C GLU A 96 -15.19 -14.53 -8.44
N GLY A 97 -16.41 -14.87 -8.07
CA GLY A 97 -17.04 -16.13 -8.43
C GLY A 97 -16.41 -17.37 -7.78
N LYS A 98 -15.47 -17.21 -6.85
CA LYS A 98 -14.81 -18.32 -6.16
C LYS A 98 -15.47 -18.59 -4.82
N THR A 99 -15.60 -19.88 -4.52
CA THR A 99 -15.98 -20.35 -3.20
C THR A 99 -14.81 -20.27 -2.21
N GLU A 100 -15.13 -20.28 -0.93
CA GLU A 100 -14.11 -20.34 0.14
C GLU A 100 -13.24 -21.59 0.04
N ASP A 101 -13.82 -22.73 -0.34
CA ASP A 101 -13.09 -23.99 -0.49
C ASP A 101 -12.09 -23.93 -1.65
N GLU A 102 -12.47 -23.34 -2.79
CA GLU A 102 -11.58 -23.13 -3.93
C GLU A 102 -10.42 -22.20 -3.57
N LEU A 103 -10.72 -21.09 -2.87
CA LEU A 103 -9.70 -20.17 -2.40
C LEU A 103 -8.74 -20.85 -1.41
N MET A 104 -9.30 -21.54 -0.41
CA MET A 104 -8.50 -22.29 0.55
C MET A 104 -7.63 -23.34 -0.14
N ALA A 105 -8.16 -24.07 -1.13
CA ALA A 105 -7.41 -25.07 -1.88
C ALA A 105 -6.24 -24.47 -2.67
N SER A 106 -6.37 -23.24 -3.15
CA SER A 106 -5.33 -22.52 -3.91
C SER A 106 -4.14 -22.07 -3.07
N PHE A 107 -4.31 -21.96 -1.74
CA PHE A 107 -3.23 -21.52 -0.86
C PHE A 107 -2.15 -22.59 -0.73
N HIS A 108 -0.92 -22.13 -0.47
CA HIS A 108 0.19 -23.03 -0.16
C HIS A 108 -0.17 -23.96 1.02
N GLN A 109 0.24 -25.24 0.96
CA GLN A 109 -0.12 -26.26 1.96
C GLN A 109 0.16 -25.81 3.40
N LYS A 110 1.31 -25.18 3.66
CA LYS A 110 1.69 -24.69 4.99
C LYS A 110 0.74 -23.58 5.49
N TRP A 111 0.19 -22.74 4.57
CA TRP A 111 -0.76 -21.67 4.93
C TRP A 111 -2.10 -22.26 5.34
N ARG A 112 -2.61 -23.22 4.58
CA ARG A 112 -3.81 -23.99 4.96
C ARG A 112 -3.67 -24.65 6.32
N TYR A 113 -2.52 -25.27 6.57
CA TYR A 113 -2.21 -25.88 7.85
C TYR A 113 -2.20 -24.83 8.99
N ASN A 114 -1.55 -23.68 8.79
CA ASN A 114 -1.45 -22.63 9.80
C ASN A 114 -2.80 -21.99 10.13
N ILE A 115 -3.67 -21.79 9.14
CA ILE A 115 -5.05 -21.30 9.35
C ILE A 115 -5.80 -22.30 10.25
N ARG A 116 -5.82 -23.57 9.88
CA ARG A 116 -6.50 -24.63 10.67
C ARG A 116 -5.85 -24.82 12.05
N LEU A 117 -4.55 -24.60 12.18
CA LEU A 117 -3.86 -24.66 13.47
C LEU A 117 -4.33 -23.53 14.38
N ALA A 118 -4.44 -22.31 13.88
CA ALA A 118 -4.95 -21.18 14.65
C ALA A 118 -6.37 -21.44 15.16
N GLU A 119 -7.27 -21.92 14.32
CA GLU A 119 -8.63 -22.30 14.70
C GLU A 119 -8.65 -23.39 15.80
N ARG A 120 -7.91 -24.48 15.61
CA ARG A 120 -7.81 -25.56 16.62
C ARG A 120 -7.22 -25.10 17.95
N LYS A 121 -6.38 -24.06 17.94
CA LYS A 121 -5.79 -23.46 19.14
C LYS A 121 -6.69 -22.39 19.78
N GLY A 122 -7.94 -22.23 19.29
CA GLY A 122 -8.92 -21.32 19.85
C GLY A 122 -8.71 -19.85 19.48
N VAL A 123 -7.87 -19.54 18.47
CA VAL A 123 -7.77 -18.17 17.95
C VAL A 123 -9.07 -17.81 17.25
N SER A 124 -9.64 -16.67 17.60
CA SER A 124 -10.85 -16.13 16.97
C SER A 124 -10.56 -14.75 16.38
N VAL A 125 -11.27 -14.39 15.33
CA VAL A 125 -11.19 -13.08 14.69
C VAL A 125 -12.54 -12.38 14.83
N LYS A 126 -12.51 -11.13 15.29
CA LYS A 126 -13.69 -10.26 15.37
C LYS A 126 -13.53 -9.08 14.42
N ILE A 127 -14.59 -8.76 13.69
CA ILE A 127 -14.72 -7.49 12.98
C ILE A 127 -15.25 -6.47 14.00
N CYS A 128 -14.53 -5.37 14.15
CA CYS A 128 -14.81 -4.33 15.15
C CYS A 128 -14.96 -2.98 14.47
N GLY A 129 -15.60 -2.05 15.16
CA GLY A 129 -15.74 -0.68 14.70
C GLY A 129 -14.58 0.23 15.13
N LYS A 130 -14.80 1.54 14.99
CA LYS A 130 -13.81 2.58 15.30
C LYS A 130 -13.38 2.63 16.77
N GLU A 131 -14.14 2.05 17.66
CA GLU A 131 -13.84 1.96 19.09
C GLU A 131 -12.55 1.17 19.36
N MET A 132 -12.17 0.27 18.45
CA MET A 132 -10.95 -0.55 18.55
C MET A 132 -9.71 0.11 17.93
N VAL A 133 -9.85 1.29 17.31
CA VAL A 133 -8.70 2.00 16.71
C VAL A 133 -7.60 2.31 17.72
N PRO A 134 -7.86 2.74 18.98
CA PRO A 134 -6.81 2.95 19.98
C PRO A 134 -6.03 1.65 20.28
N ALA A 135 -6.72 0.53 20.50
CA ALA A 135 -6.07 -0.75 20.76
C ALA A 135 -5.24 -1.22 19.55
N PHE A 136 -5.74 -1.01 18.34
CA PHE A 136 -4.98 -1.28 17.12
C PHE A 136 -3.75 -0.37 16.98
N ALA A 137 -3.85 0.91 17.34
CA ALA A 137 -2.73 1.84 17.33
C ALA A 137 -1.63 1.39 18.29
N ASP A 138 -1.98 0.93 19.50
CA ASP A 138 -1.03 0.38 20.47
C ASP A 138 -0.32 -0.89 19.93
N LEU A 139 -1.08 -1.76 19.26
CA LEU A 139 -0.52 -2.95 18.61
C LEU A 139 0.40 -2.57 17.43
N MET A 140 0.05 -1.52 16.67
CA MET A 140 0.89 -0.97 15.59
C MET A 140 2.20 -0.39 16.15
N LEU A 141 2.16 0.33 17.27
CA LEU A 141 3.37 0.82 17.94
C LEU A 141 4.27 -0.35 18.37
N THR A 142 3.72 -1.40 18.97
CA THR A 142 4.45 -2.62 19.34
C THR A 142 5.10 -3.27 18.11
N THR A 143 4.39 -3.31 16.99
CA THR A 143 4.91 -3.85 15.73
C THR A 143 6.02 -2.98 15.15
N GLY A 144 5.88 -1.65 15.21
CA GLY A 144 6.85 -0.68 14.69
C GLY A 144 8.13 -0.58 15.55
N VAL A 145 8.01 -0.92 16.81
CA VAL A 145 9.09 -0.85 17.81
C VAL A 145 9.77 -2.22 18.00
N ARG A 146 9.51 -3.18 17.13
CA ARG A 146 10.15 -4.52 17.16
C ARG A 146 11.68 -4.49 17.28
N ASP A 147 12.26 -3.30 17.26
CA ASP A 147 13.70 -3.05 17.42
C ASP A 147 14.12 -2.59 18.82
N GLY A 148 13.28 -2.75 19.87
CA GLY A 148 13.84 -2.53 21.22
C GLY A 148 12.96 -2.03 22.37
N PHE A 149 11.65 -2.30 22.47
CA PHE A 149 10.84 -1.80 23.59
C PHE A 149 10.02 -2.83 24.36
N VAL A 150 9.82 -2.50 25.67
CA VAL A 150 9.04 -3.25 26.66
C VAL A 150 7.58 -3.33 26.25
N THR A 151 7.09 -4.54 26.06
CA THR A 151 5.69 -4.81 25.72
C THR A 151 4.81 -4.79 26.97
N ARG A 152 3.68 -4.08 26.91
CA ARG A 152 2.51 -4.40 27.73
C ARG A 152 1.94 -5.72 27.21
N LYS A 153 1.37 -6.56 28.10
CA LYS A 153 0.66 -7.77 27.67
C LYS A 153 -0.47 -7.32 26.71
N PRO A 154 -0.41 -7.66 25.41
CA PRO A 154 -1.47 -7.28 24.52
C PRO A 154 -2.68 -8.17 24.78
N GLU A 155 -3.85 -7.57 24.85
CA GLU A 155 -5.12 -8.28 24.85
C GLU A 155 -5.37 -8.96 23.50
N TYR A 156 -4.73 -8.44 22.44
CA TYR A 156 -4.87 -8.91 21.07
C TYR A 156 -3.53 -9.38 20.49
N PHE A 157 -3.53 -10.55 19.83
CA PHE A 157 -2.32 -11.12 19.23
C PHE A 157 -2.00 -10.54 17.84
N ALA A 158 -3.02 -10.14 17.11
CA ALA A 158 -2.89 -9.51 15.80
C ALA A 158 -4.11 -8.65 15.50
N GLY A 159 -3.93 -7.66 14.63
CA GLY A 159 -4.99 -6.81 14.15
C GLY A 159 -4.71 -6.31 12.73
N THR A 160 -5.77 -5.87 12.06
CA THR A 160 -5.69 -5.27 10.74
C THR A 160 -6.67 -4.13 10.59
N LEU A 161 -6.27 -3.12 9.81
CA LEU A 161 -7.16 -2.15 9.24
C LEU A 161 -7.35 -2.48 7.76
N ALA A 162 -8.57 -2.86 7.39
CA ALA A 162 -8.95 -3.12 6.02
C ALA A 162 -10.00 -2.10 5.55
N ILE A 163 -10.04 -1.83 4.26
CA ILE A 163 -11.04 -0.97 3.63
C ILE A 163 -11.71 -1.75 2.51
N HIS A 164 -13.05 -1.69 2.48
CA HIS A 164 -13.86 -2.11 1.35
C HIS A 164 -14.34 -0.85 0.61
N TYR A 165 -14.11 -0.80 -0.69
CA TYR A 165 -14.64 0.24 -1.57
C TYR A 165 -14.79 -0.30 -2.99
N GLY A 166 -15.97 -0.13 -3.57
CA GLY A 166 -16.29 -0.69 -4.88
C GLY A 166 -16.17 -2.21 -4.88
N ASP A 167 -15.42 -2.75 -5.81
CA ASP A 167 -15.21 -4.18 -6.03
C ASP A 167 -13.96 -4.76 -5.33
N LYS A 168 -13.38 -4.00 -4.38
CA LYS A 168 -12.10 -4.38 -3.75
C LYS A 168 -12.11 -4.26 -2.23
N VAL A 169 -11.43 -5.19 -1.59
CA VAL A 169 -10.98 -5.04 -0.20
C VAL A 169 -9.47 -4.85 -0.18
N TRP A 170 -9.00 -3.85 0.57
CA TRP A 170 -7.57 -3.58 0.79
C TRP A 170 -7.16 -3.90 2.22
N TYR A 171 -6.11 -4.69 2.37
CA TYR A 171 -5.36 -4.85 3.60
C TYR A 171 -4.41 -3.66 3.79
N LEU A 172 -4.86 -2.58 4.45
CA LEU A 172 -4.06 -1.34 4.56
C LEU A 172 -2.92 -1.45 5.55
N TYR A 173 -3.21 -1.89 6.75
CA TYR A 173 -2.25 -2.00 7.84
C TYR A 173 -2.47 -3.30 8.58
N GLY A 174 -1.37 -3.92 9.00
CA GLY A 174 -1.39 -5.10 9.88
C GLY A 174 -0.39 -4.94 11.00
N ALA A 175 -0.77 -5.41 12.16
CA ALA A 175 0.05 -5.42 13.33
C ALA A 175 -0.05 -6.77 14.04
N SER A 176 1.02 -7.18 14.69
CA SER A 176 1.04 -8.40 15.50
C SER A 176 1.94 -8.23 16.72
N SER A 177 1.50 -8.81 17.81
CA SER A 177 2.32 -9.00 19.01
C SER A 177 3.50 -9.91 18.71
N ASN A 178 4.51 -9.84 19.54
CA ASN A 178 5.60 -10.84 19.57
C ASN A 178 5.22 -12.09 20.39
N GLU A 179 4.16 -11.99 21.20
CA GLU A 179 3.65 -13.09 21.99
C GLU A 179 2.74 -14.01 21.16
N HIS A 180 2.69 -15.28 21.53
CA HIS A 180 1.80 -16.28 20.94
C HIS A 180 1.87 -16.42 19.41
N ARG A 181 3.01 -16.07 18.80
CA ARG A 181 3.21 -16.20 17.34
C ARG A 181 3.06 -17.64 16.84
N ASN A 182 3.33 -18.61 17.71
CA ASN A 182 3.12 -20.04 17.44
C ASN A 182 1.65 -20.44 17.27
N LEU A 183 0.70 -19.59 17.67
CA LEU A 183 -0.73 -19.78 17.41
C LEU A 183 -1.14 -19.35 15.99
N MET A 184 -0.22 -18.81 15.19
CA MET A 184 -0.42 -18.40 13.79
C MET A 184 -1.58 -17.41 13.55
N PRO A 185 -1.83 -16.39 14.42
CA PRO A 185 -3.01 -15.55 14.33
C PRO A 185 -3.11 -14.76 13.02
N ASN A 186 -1.97 -14.33 12.45
CA ASN A 186 -1.95 -13.58 11.20
C ASN A 186 -2.48 -14.38 10.00
N TYR A 187 -2.34 -15.71 10.00
CA TYR A 187 -2.85 -16.56 8.91
C TYR A 187 -4.38 -16.61 8.95
N LEU A 188 -4.95 -16.80 10.14
CA LEU A 188 -6.40 -16.79 10.32
C LEU A 188 -6.99 -15.40 10.06
N LEU A 189 -6.31 -14.34 10.49
CA LEU A 189 -6.72 -12.97 10.25
C LEU A 189 -6.80 -12.65 8.75
N GLN A 190 -5.78 -13.02 7.97
CA GLN A 190 -5.82 -12.86 6.51
C GLN A 190 -6.95 -13.66 5.87
N TRP A 191 -7.14 -14.91 6.31
CA TRP A 191 -8.21 -15.74 5.81
C TRP A 191 -9.58 -15.12 6.06
N ARG A 192 -9.84 -14.61 7.26
CA ARG A 192 -11.11 -13.96 7.59
C ARG A 192 -11.38 -12.71 6.75
N MET A 193 -10.34 -11.95 6.41
CA MET A 193 -10.49 -10.80 5.49
C MET A 193 -10.78 -11.23 4.05
N ILE A 194 -10.19 -12.33 3.59
CA ILE A 194 -10.48 -12.90 2.26
C ILE A 194 -11.93 -13.36 2.22
N GLN A 195 -12.41 -14.07 3.25
CA GLN A 195 -13.82 -14.44 3.38
C GLN A 195 -14.73 -13.21 3.33
N TRP A 196 -14.38 -12.15 4.06
CA TRP A 196 -15.12 -10.89 4.02
C TRP A 196 -15.19 -10.28 2.63
N ALA A 197 -14.12 -10.35 1.85
CA ALA A 197 -14.13 -9.91 0.46
C ALA A 197 -15.09 -10.74 -0.42
N VAL A 198 -15.17 -12.05 -0.19
CA VAL A 198 -16.15 -12.94 -0.87
C VAL A 198 -17.57 -12.59 -0.42
N GLU A 199 -17.81 -12.51 0.89
CA GLU A 199 -19.12 -12.19 1.50
C GLU A 199 -19.69 -10.86 0.99
N THR A 200 -18.82 -9.88 0.71
CA THR A 200 -19.21 -8.55 0.21
C THR A 200 -19.26 -8.43 -1.31
N GLY A 201 -19.07 -9.55 -2.03
CA GLY A 201 -19.15 -9.60 -3.49
C GLY A 201 -18.01 -8.88 -4.21
N CYS A 202 -16.88 -8.74 -3.57
CA CYS A 202 -15.71 -8.13 -4.18
C CYS A 202 -15.09 -9.02 -5.26
N ARG A 203 -14.43 -8.39 -6.23
CA ARG A 203 -13.65 -9.10 -7.25
C ARG A 203 -12.22 -9.37 -6.78
N VAL A 204 -11.65 -8.45 -6.00
CA VAL A 204 -10.24 -8.48 -5.66
C VAL A 204 -10.04 -8.26 -4.16
N TYR A 205 -9.23 -9.12 -3.55
CA TYR A 205 -8.58 -8.87 -2.28
C TYR A 205 -7.13 -8.42 -2.53
N ASP A 206 -6.82 -7.17 -2.18
CA ASP A 206 -5.51 -6.56 -2.38
C ASP A 206 -4.71 -6.63 -1.07
N PHE A 207 -3.70 -7.50 -1.04
CA PHE A 207 -2.77 -7.62 0.09
C PHE A 207 -1.87 -6.41 0.27
N ARG A 208 -1.94 -5.41 -0.62
CA ARG A 208 -1.06 -4.24 -0.63
C ARG A 208 0.41 -4.60 -0.82
N GLY A 209 1.25 -3.63 -0.42
CA GLY A 209 2.65 -3.58 -0.75
C GLY A 209 3.49 -4.78 -0.33
N VAL A 210 4.37 -5.14 -1.23
CA VAL A 210 5.53 -6.01 -1.00
C VAL A 210 6.77 -5.36 -1.62
N SER A 211 7.94 -5.90 -1.32
CA SER A 211 9.16 -5.51 -2.04
C SER A 211 9.17 -6.13 -3.44
N GLY A 212 9.60 -5.37 -4.43
CA GLY A 212 9.97 -5.88 -5.75
C GLY A 212 11.34 -6.56 -5.78
N ASN A 213 12.14 -6.41 -4.72
CA ASN A 213 13.33 -7.21 -4.52
C ASN A 213 12.96 -8.49 -3.76
N VAL A 214 12.82 -9.58 -4.51
CA VAL A 214 12.40 -10.90 -4.01
C VAL A 214 13.56 -11.79 -3.59
N SER A 215 14.77 -11.23 -3.42
CA SER A 215 15.91 -11.97 -2.88
C SER A 215 15.70 -12.33 -1.40
N GLU A 216 16.14 -13.52 -1.02
CA GLU A 216 16.06 -14.00 0.38
C GLU A 216 16.89 -13.13 1.34
N ASP A 217 17.92 -12.46 0.85
CA ASP A 217 18.75 -11.52 1.61
C ASP A 217 18.02 -10.19 1.93
N ASN A 218 16.89 -9.92 1.27
CA ASN A 218 16.12 -8.73 1.52
C ASN A 218 15.38 -8.86 2.87
N PRO A 219 15.56 -7.92 3.83
CA PRO A 219 14.82 -7.93 5.09
C PRO A 219 13.29 -7.99 4.93
N LEU A 220 12.76 -7.54 3.79
CA LEU A 220 11.33 -7.56 3.46
C LEU A 220 10.86 -8.86 2.78
N TYR A 221 11.77 -9.82 2.53
CA TYR A 221 11.43 -11.09 1.89
C TYR A 221 10.39 -11.89 2.68
N GLY A 222 10.46 -11.85 4.01
CA GLY A 222 9.49 -12.52 4.86
C GLY A 222 8.03 -12.06 4.62
N LEU A 223 7.84 -10.75 4.38
CA LEU A 223 6.53 -10.18 4.04
C LEU A 223 6.07 -10.62 2.64
N PHE A 224 6.98 -10.63 1.65
CA PHE A 224 6.72 -11.12 0.31
C PHE A 224 6.24 -12.57 0.35
N ARG A 225 7.03 -13.47 0.97
CA ARG A 225 6.71 -14.89 1.11
C ARG A 225 5.39 -15.12 1.84
N PHE A 226 5.11 -14.36 2.89
CA PHE A 226 3.85 -14.45 3.63
C PHE A 226 2.65 -14.19 2.74
N LYS A 227 2.67 -13.13 1.93
CA LYS A 227 1.55 -12.79 1.04
C LYS A 227 1.46 -13.75 -0.14
N GLN A 228 2.59 -14.13 -0.72
CA GLN A 228 2.67 -15.09 -1.83
C GLN A 228 1.97 -16.42 -1.51
N GLY A 229 2.09 -16.91 -0.29
CA GLY A 229 1.53 -18.20 0.08
C GLY A 229 -0.01 -18.27 0.16
N PHE A 230 -0.68 -17.11 0.14
CA PHE A 230 -2.14 -17.04 -0.06
C PHE A 230 -2.53 -17.06 -1.55
N GLY A 231 -1.56 -17.20 -2.45
CA GLY A 231 -1.80 -17.10 -3.88
C GLY A 231 -1.96 -15.66 -4.35
N GLY A 232 -2.57 -15.50 -5.52
CA GLY A 232 -2.76 -14.20 -6.13
C GLY A 232 -1.59 -13.81 -7.04
N ASP A 233 -1.80 -12.72 -7.79
CA ASP A 233 -0.86 -12.24 -8.79
C ASP A 233 0.08 -11.20 -8.17
N PHE A 234 1.38 -11.43 -8.35
CA PHE A 234 2.39 -10.42 -8.07
C PHE A 234 2.32 -9.36 -9.16
N THR A 235 1.83 -8.18 -8.80
CA THR A 235 1.56 -7.08 -9.74
C THR A 235 2.53 -5.94 -9.50
N GLU A 236 3.22 -5.52 -10.56
CA GLU A 236 3.97 -4.26 -10.61
C GLU A 236 3.13 -3.21 -11.32
N PHE A 237 2.97 -2.03 -10.69
CA PHE A 237 2.32 -0.87 -11.30
C PHE A 237 3.33 -0.01 -12.05
N VAL A 238 2.83 0.87 -12.95
CA VAL A 238 3.64 1.87 -13.65
C VAL A 238 4.47 2.75 -12.70
N GLY A 239 3.98 2.94 -11.47
CA GLY A 239 4.68 3.70 -10.44
C GLY A 239 4.23 5.16 -10.35
N GLU A 240 5.10 6.00 -9.77
CA GLU A 240 4.81 7.43 -9.64
C GLU A 240 5.12 8.16 -10.95
N GLU A 241 4.14 8.92 -11.41
CA GLU A 241 4.20 9.74 -12.62
C GLU A 241 4.11 11.22 -12.22
N ASP A 242 5.13 11.99 -12.55
CA ASP A 242 5.24 13.41 -12.19
C ASP A 242 5.08 14.32 -13.41
N LEU A 243 4.03 15.16 -13.42
CA LEU A 243 3.93 16.29 -14.33
C LEU A 243 4.50 17.53 -13.63
N VAL A 244 5.70 17.91 -14.02
CA VAL A 244 6.43 19.02 -13.40
C VAL A 244 5.95 20.34 -13.95
N LEU A 245 5.33 21.17 -13.10
CA LEU A 245 4.81 22.49 -13.47
C LEU A 245 5.81 23.63 -13.16
N SER A 246 6.70 23.43 -12.21
CA SER A 246 7.75 24.39 -11.84
C SER A 246 9.08 23.66 -11.61
N PRO A 247 9.94 23.57 -12.65
CA PRO A 247 11.19 22.79 -12.57
C PRO A 247 12.14 23.20 -11.43
N GLY A 248 12.34 24.52 -11.22
CA GLY A 248 13.22 24.99 -10.16
C GLY A 248 12.72 24.62 -8.76
N ILE A 249 11.41 24.74 -8.51
CA ILE A 249 10.82 24.35 -7.22
C ILE A 249 10.82 22.83 -7.05
N TYR A 250 10.54 22.10 -8.12
CA TYR A 250 10.58 20.63 -8.10
C TYR A 250 11.97 20.12 -7.71
N TRP A 251 13.03 20.69 -8.33
CA TRP A 251 14.41 20.39 -7.99
C TRP A 251 14.75 20.74 -6.52
N ALA A 252 14.42 21.96 -6.09
CA ALA A 252 14.71 22.43 -4.73
C ALA A 252 14.01 21.59 -3.66
N VAL A 253 12.73 21.22 -3.85
CA VAL A 253 11.98 20.35 -2.94
C VAL A 253 12.56 18.94 -2.94
N GLY A 254 12.96 18.40 -4.09
CA GLY A 254 13.60 17.09 -4.19
C GLY A 254 14.87 17.01 -3.36
N HIS A 255 15.77 17.98 -3.51
CA HIS A 255 17.02 18.04 -2.74
C HIS A 255 16.79 18.33 -1.25
N GLY A 256 15.90 19.26 -0.91
CA GLY A 256 15.55 19.58 0.47
C GLY A 256 14.98 18.39 1.23
N THR A 257 14.11 17.60 0.60
CA THR A 257 13.55 16.40 1.23
C THR A 257 14.60 15.30 1.44
N SER A 258 15.55 15.16 0.54
CA SER A 258 16.66 14.20 0.67
C SER A 258 17.57 14.56 1.85
N VAL A 259 17.92 15.83 1.99
CA VAL A 259 18.72 16.35 3.13
C VAL A 259 17.97 16.15 4.44
N CYS A 260 16.66 16.49 4.51
CA CYS A 260 15.86 16.31 5.70
C CYS A 260 15.70 14.83 6.10
N LYS A 261 15.56 13.91 5.12
CA LYS A 261 15.53 12.46 5.40
C LYS A 261 16.87 11.98 5.96
N GLY A 262 17.99 12.45 5.42
CA GLY A 262 19.33 12.14 5.92
C GLY A 262 19.52 12.61 7.37
N LEU A 263 19.17 13.85 7.67
CA LEU A 263 19.26 14.42 9.02
C LEU A 263 18.37 13.67 10.03
N ARG A 264 17.11 13.36 9.66
CA ARG A 264 16.22 12.56 10.53
C ARG A 264 16.79 11.19 10.84
N LYS A 265 17.37 10.51 9.85
CA LYS A 265 18.02 9.20 10.04
C LYS A 265 19.21 9.33 10.99
N THR A 266 20.02 10.35 10.86
CA THR A 266 21.19 10.59 11.74
C THR A 266 20.74 10.89 13.18
N VAL A 267 19.74 11.76 13.36
CA VAL A 267 19.17 12.08 14.68
C VAL A 267 18.53 10.85 15.33
N TYR A 268 17.82 10.04 14.56
CA TYR A 268 17.25 8.78 15.07
C TYR A 268 18.35 7.81 15.54
N LEU A 269 19.41 7.63 14.75
CA LEU A 269 20.54 6.78 15.12
C LEU A 269 21.31 7.30 16.34
N MET A 270 21.40 8.63 16.54
CA MET A 270 22.02 9.22 17.72
C MET A 270 21.17 9.07 19.00
N LYS A 271 19.84 9.10 18.88
CA LYS A 271 18.92 8.92 20.02
C LYS A 271 18.79 7.48 20.50
N ASN A 272 19.14 6.51 19.65
CA ASN A 272 19.00 5.09 19.93
C ASN A 272 20.38 4.37 20.02
N ARG A 273 21.45 5.12 20.21
CA ARG A 273 22.76 4.67 20.73
C ARG A 273 22.84 4.96 22.22
#